data_c7a5841784925a13956facd804c831a9
#
_entry.id   c7a5841784925a13956facd804c831a9
#
_cell.length_a   1.000
_cell.length_b   1.000
_cell.length_c   1.000
_cell.angle_alpha   90.00
_cell.angle_beta   90.00
_cell.angle_gamma   90.00
#
_symmetry.space_group_name_H-M   'P 1'
#
loop_
_entity.id
_entity.type
_entity.pdbx_description
1 polymer ?
#
loop_
_entity_poly.entity_id
_entity_poly.type
_entity_poly.pdbx_seq_one_letter_code
_entity_poly.pdbx_strand_id
1 'polypeptide(L)'
;MALGGRIYAMNINSILGWKEERNMYYSSTEHSKEEILYHYCSVDTFFNVIKNAKLWLSDIEKSNDYRECVACREMVNEKIKEYLNNDKQALKEWKIGYEKGTQINYNSRILGVCFSESEDQLSQWRGYAQNGKGLAIGFDKKILETLNSIHEHDIKFGKVIYNNTEEYVRNIVKDNIAKFEYKGVEHVALELSTNYRLKFPFVKNSGFEEEKEWRAIVWTLVGHYNTPGSEKIAFSKLKYRTSNDKLIPYIEMDFEKIKQKIIRKIFIGPRSEIEIEDVFYFLKFCGYYDNSDGGYSFDNSISIRKSAISYR
;
A
#
# COMPACT_ATOMS: atom_id res chain seq x y z
N MET A 1 -34.82 -26.12 15.67
CA MET A 1 -34.80 -24.68 16.02
C MET A 1 -33.46 -24.15 15.59
N ALA A 2 -33.43 -23.41 14.47
CA ALA A 2 -32.25 -22.84 13.90
C ALA A 2 -31.96 -21.47 14.53
N LEU A 3 -30.85 -21.33 15.23
CA LEU A 3 -30.34 -20.04 15.70
C LEU A 3 -29.58 -19.37 14.56
N GLY A 4 -30.30 -18.55 13.82
CA GLY A 4 -29.69 -17.68 12.81
C GLY A 4 -28.95 -16.53 13.48
N GLY A 5 -27.62 -16.62 13.50
CA GLY A 5 -26.74 -15.51 13.85
C GLY A 5 -26.83 -14.41 12.79
N ARG A 6 -27.55 -13.35 13.05
CA ARG A 6 -27.47 -12.09 12.29
C ARG A 6 -26.10 -11.49 12.55
N ILE A 7 -25.23 -11.60 11.57
CA ILE A 7 -24.02 -10.77 11.51
C ILE A 7 -24.52 -9.35 11.19
N TYR A 8 -24.48 -8.47 12.19
CA TYR A 8 -24.70 -7.05 11.97
C TYR A 8 -23.54 -6.55 11.09
N ALA A 9 -23.86 -6.19 9.86
CA ALA A 9 -23.01 -5.32 9.07
C ALA A 9 -22.98 -3.96 9.77
N MET A 10 -22.05 -3.79 10.71
CA MET A 10 -21.77 -2.49 11.30
C MET A 10 -21.28 -1.58 10.18
N ASN A 11 -21.93 -0.44 10.05
CA ASN A 11 -21.54 0.60 9.11
C ASN A 11 -20.18 1.15 9.55
N ILE A 12 -19.12 0.69 8.90
CA ILE A 12 -17.70 1.00 9.22
C ILE A 12 -17.41 2.51 9.11
N ASN A 13 -18.24 3.26 8.37
CA ASN A 13 -18.12 4.72 8.24
C ASN A 13 -18.24 5.47 9.57
N SER A 14 -19.06 4.98 10.50
CA SER A 14 -19.20 5.59 11.83
C SER A 14 -18.02 5.28 12.75
N ILE A 15 -17.24 4.24 12.43
CA ILE A 15 -16.14 3.75 13.26
C ILE A 15 -14.85 4.51 12.94
N LEU A 16 -14.66 5.02 11.73
CA LEU A 16 -13.37 5.54 11.27
C LEU A 16 -13.12 7.02 11.53
N GLY A 17 -14.12 7.81 11.94
CA GLY A 17 -13.95 9.21 12.39
C GLY A 17 -13.11 10.10 11.45
N TRP A 18 -13.11 9.80 10.15
CA TRP A 18 -12.40 10.58 9.16
C TRP A 18 -13.29 11.72 8.68
N LYS A 19 -13.25 12.86 9.38
CA LYS A 19 -13.69 14.10 8.76
C LYS A 19 -12.63 14.54 7.77
N GLU A 20 -13.07 14.75 6.54
CA GLU A 20 -12.31 15.35 5.46
C GLU A 20 -11.67 16.66 5.93
N GLU A 21 -10.35 16.72 6.09
CA GLU A 21 -9.64 17.96 5.86
C GLU A 21 -9.46 18.11 4.35
N ARG A 22 -10.45 18.74 3.74
CA ARG A 22 -10.32 19.31 2.39
C ARG A 22 -9.39 20.51 2.50
N ASN A 23 -8.11 20.29 2.38
CA ASN A 23 -7.23 21.40 2.05
C ASN A 23 -7.36 21.71 0.56
N MET A 24 -8.21 22.72 0.29
CA MET A 24 -8.20 23.46 -0.97
C MET A 24 -6.83 24.11 -1.14
N TYR A 25 -6.08 23.65 -2.12
CA TYR A 25 -5.13 24.47 -2.84
C TYR A 25 -5.36 24.27 -4.34
N TYR A 26 -6.30 25.07 -4.88
CA TYR A 26 -6.27 25.43 -6.28
C TYR A 26 -5.55 26.77 -6.37
N SER A 27 -4.37 26.79 -6.92
CA SER A 27 -3.74 27.99 -7.45
C SER A 27 -2.79 27.61 -8.59
N SER A 28 -3.06 28.24 -9.73
CA SER A 28 -2.20 28.55 -10.86
C SER A 28 -1.77 27.42 -11.80
N THR A 29 -2.14 27.64 -13.03
CA THR A 29 -1.64 27.09 -14.30
C THR A 29 -0.12 27.14 -14.42
N GLU A 30 0.56 26.19 -13.80
CA GLU A 30 1.89 25.73 -14.21
C GLU A 30 1.72 24.36 -14.83
N HIS A 31 2.40 24.08 -15.94
CA HIS A 31 2.51 22.76 -16.50
C HIS A 31 2.93 21.81 -15.38
N SER A 32 2.00 21.09 -14.79
CA SER A 32 2.25 20.23 -13.65
C SER A 32 3.23 19.15 -14.09
N LYS A 33 4.44 19.23 -13.54
CA LYS A 33 5.45 18.17 -13.66
C LYS A 33 4.77 16.85 -13.38
N GLU A 34 4.84 15.90 -14.32
CA GLU A 34 4.26 14.58 -14.14
C GLU A 34 4.85 13.97 -12.85
N GLU A 35 4.00 13.71 -11.88
CA GLU A 35 4.40 13.03 -10.66
C GLU A 35 4.36 11.52 -10.92
N ILE A 36 5.51 10.89 -10.87
CA ILE A 36 5.71 9.47 -11.17
C ILE A 36 6.19 8.77 -9.91
N LEU A 37 5.64 7.59 -9.64
CA LEU A 37 6.07 6.72 -8.56
C LEU A 37 6.63 5.42 -9.13
N TYR A 38 7.76 4.97 -8.59
CA TYR A 38 8.56 3.89 -9.14
C TYR A 38 8.43 2.62 -8.31
N HIS A 39 8.04 1.53 -8.97
CA HIS A 39 8.06 0.19 -8.40
C HIS A 39 9.32 -0.53 -8.85
N TYR A 40 10.26 -0.68 -7.93
CA TYR A 40 11.51 -1.41 -8.16
C TYR A 40 11.27 -2.91 -8.04
N CYS A 41 11.74 -3.68 -9.00
CA CYS A 41 11.45 -5.11 -9.05
C CYS A 41 12.51 -5.93 -9.79
N SER A 42 12.43 -7.25 -9.62
CA SER A 42 13.22 -8.20 -10.39
C SER A 42 12.83 -8.21 -11.87
N VAL A 43 13.71 -8.75 -12.72
CA VAL A 43 13.40 -8.97 -14.14
C VAL A 43 12.15 -9.82 -14.32
N ASP A 44 12.00 -10.90 -13.55
CA ASP A 44 10.82 -11.78 -13.60
C ASP A 44 9.53 -11.04 -13.21
N THR A 45 9.62 -10.20 -12.17
CA THR A 45 8.46 -9.39 -11.74
C THR A 45 8.11 -8.36 -12.82
N PHE A 46 9.11 -7.66 -13.37
CA PHE A 46 8.91 -6.75 -14.50
C PHE A 46 8.21 -7.45 -15.66
N PHE A 47 8.73 -8.60 -16.09
CA PHE A 47 8.14 -9.39 -17.16
C PHE A 47 6.66 -9.71 -16.90
N ASN A 48 6.34 -10.20 -15.69
CA ASN A 48 4.99 -10.56 -15.34
C ASN A 48 4.05 -9.36 -15.23
N VAL A 49 4.51 -8.25 -14.66
CA VAL A 49 3.72 -7.01 -14.54
C VAL A 49 3.37 -6.46 -15.92
N ILE A 50 4.36 -6.37 -16.82
CA ILE A 50 4.14 -5.83 -18.17
C ILE A 50 3.29 -6.79 -19.01
N LYS A 51 3.62 -8.07 -19.04
CA LYS A 51 2.90 -9.06 -19.83
C LYS A 51 1.42 -9.17 -19.48
N ASN A 52 1.10 -9.14 -18.20
CA ASN A 52 -0.26 -9.38 -17.71
C ASN A 52 -1.00 -8.09 -17.35
N ALA A 53 -0.36 -6.93 -17.42
CA ALA A 53 -0.86 -5.64 -16.91
C ALA A 53 -1.42 -5.74 -15.48
N LYS A 54 -0.69 -6.43 -14.61
CA LYS A 54 -1.10 -6.72 -13.23
C LYS A 54 0.03 -6.47 -12.26
N LEU A 55 -0.26 -5.78 -11.16
CA LEU A 55 0.65 -5.59 -10.05
C LEU A 55 0.19 -6.39 -8.85
N TRP A 56 1.11 -7.08 -8.19
CA TRP A 56 0.79 -7.93 -7.05
C TRP A 56 0.87 -7.14 -5.75
N LEU A 57 -0.25 -7.13 -5.01
CA LEU A 57 -0.30 -6.66 -3.64
C LEU A 57 -0.11 -7.87 -2.74
N SER A 58 1.06 -8.00 -2.15
CA SER A 58 1.45 -9.14 -1.32
C SER A 58 1.20 -8.85 0.16
N ASP A 59 1.05 -9.90 0.96
CA ASP A 59 0.89 -9.79 2.42
C ASP A 59 2.07 -9.02 3.03
N ILE A 60 1.80 -7.81 3.52
CA ILE A 60 2.83 -6.96 4.12
C ILE A 60 3.35 -7.52 5.45
N GLU A 61 2.58 -8.36 6.13
CA GLU A 61 3.01 -9.05 7.35
C GLU A 61 4.13 -10.06 7.09
N LYS A 62 4.35 -10.44 5.82
CA LYS A 62 5.46 -11.27 5.37
C LYS A 62 6.68 -10.47 4.91
N SER A 63 6.55 -9.15 4.83
CA SER A 63 7.67 -8.26 4.49
C SER A 63 8.62 -8.06 5.68
N ASN A 64 9.82 -7.59 5.39
CA ASN A 64 10.80 -7.27 6.43
C ASN A 64 10.36 -6.10 7.32
N ASP A 65 9.54 -5.20 6.79
CA ASP A 65 9.07 -3.97 7.45
C ASP A 65 7.95 -4.22 8.47
N TYR A 66 7.38 -5.41 8.52
CA TYR A 66 6.25 -5.72 9.40
C TYR A 66 6.57 -5.56 10.88
N ARG A 67 7.83 -5.77 11.28
CA ARG A 67 8.25 -5.61 12.69
C ARG A 67 8.00 -4.19 13.20
N GLU A 68 8.10 -3.18 12.33
CA GLU A 68 7.84 -1.78 12.70
C GLU A 68 6.36 -1.54 12.96
N CYS A 69 5.47 -2.11 12.15
CA CYS A 69 4.02 -2.04 12.37
C CYS A 69 3.62 -2.70 13.70
N VAL A 70 4.25 -3.84 14.04
CA VAL A 70 4.02 -4.54 15.31
C VAL A 70 4.52 -3.70 16.47
N ALA A 71 5.73 -3.14 16.40
CA ALA A 71 6.31 -2.32 17.45
C ALA A 71 5.44 -1.09 17.77
N CYS A 72 4.96 -0.37 16.76
CA CYS A 72 4.05 0.75 16.96
C CYS A 72 2.76 0.33 17.68
N ARG A 73 2.18 -0.80 17.30
CA ARG A 73 0.97 -1.33 17.92
C ARG A 73 1.20 -1.67 19.40
N GLU A 74 2.31 -2.33 19.69
CA GLU A 74 2.69 -2.69 21.06
C GLU A 74 2.92 -1.46 21.92
N MET A 75 3.64 -0.46 21.41
CA MET A 75 3.87 0.80 22.13
C MET A 75 2.56 1.53 22.48
N VAL A 76 1.61 1.61 21.55
CA VAL A 76 0.30 2.22 21.84
C VAL A 76 -0.44 1.44 22.90
N ASN A 77 -0.48 0.11 22.80
CA ASN A 77 -1.16 -0.74 23.77
C ASN A 77 -0.57 -0.60 25.17
N GLU A 78 0.75 -0.59 25.29
CA GLU A 78 1.44 -0.41 26.59
C GLU A 78 1.15 0.97 27.18
N LYS A 79 1.24 2.05 26.41
CA LYS A 79 0.96 3.40 26.92
C LYS A 79 -0.49 3.60 27.37
N ILE A 80 -1.44 2.97 26.70
CA ILE A 80 -2.84 3.02 27.14
C ILE A 80 -3.04 2.21 28.44
N LYS A 81 -2.41 1.04 28.54
CA LYS A 81 -2.45 0.27 29.79
C LYS A 81 -1.80 1.04 30.96
N GLU A 82 -0.69 1.73 30.72
CA GLU A 82 -0.06 2.62 31.71
C GLU A 82 -1.04 3.69 32.19
N TYR A 83 -1.76 4.33 31.26
CA TYR A 83 -2.77 5.34 31.60
C TYR A 83 -3.92 4.75 32.45
N LEU A 84 -4.38 3.53 32.10
CA LEU A 84 -5.49 2.85 32.79
C LEU A 84 -5.08 2.10 34.06
N ASN A 85 -3.81 2.11 34.44
CA ASN A 85 -3.22 1.20 35.48
C ASN A 85 -3.93 1.27 36.85
N ASN A 86 -4.53 2.40 37.22
CA ASN A 86 -5.23 2.58 38.47
C ASN A 86 -6.72 2.20 38.41
N ASP A 87 -7.26 1.87 37.24
CA ASP A 87 -8.65 1.48 37.01
C ASP A 87 -8.75 0.03 36.52
N LYS A 88 -8.95 -0.89 37.46
CA LYS A 88 -9.06 -2.33 37.12
C LYS A 88 -10.24 -2.65 36.19
N GLN A 89 -11.32 -1.91 36.29
CA GLN A 89 -12.50 -2.12 35.43
C GLN A 89 -12.20 -1.65 34.01
N ALA A 90 -11.61 -0.48 33.84
CA ALA A 90 -11.20 0.04 32.54
C ALA A 90 -10.13 -0.85 31.86
N LEU A 91 -9.17 -1.39 32.61
CA LEU A 91 -8.20 -2.35 32.09
C LEU A 91 -8.86 -3.64 31.58
N LYS A 92 -9.90 -4.13 32.29
CA LYS A 92 -10.66 -5.31 31.85
C LYS A 92 -11.43 -5.03 30.57
N GLU A 93 -12.11 -3.89 30.49
CA GLU A 93 -12.82 -3.45 29.29
C GLU A 93 -11.88 -3.27 28.10
N TRP A 94 -10.72 -2.65 28.32
CA TRP A 94 -9.67 -2.53 27.31
C TRP A 94 -9.26 -3.88 26.75
N LYS A 95 -8.97 -4.85 27.62
CA LYS A 95 -8.57 -6.20 27.22
C LYS A 95 -9.64 -6.87 26.39
N ILE A 96 -10.91 -6.81 26.80
CA ILE A 96 -12.04 -7.42 26.08
C ILE A 96 -12.17 -6.81 24.67
N GLY A 97 -12.17 -5.48 24.55
CA GLY A 97 -12.30 -4.79 23.27
C GLY A 97 -11.13 -5.09 22.34
N TYR A 98 -9.92 -5.07 22.87
CA TYR A 98 -8.70 -5.36 22.11
C TYR A 98 -8.66 -6.81 21.60
N GLU A 99 -9.05 -7.79 22.41
CA GLU A 99 -9.12 -9.20 22.02
C GLU A 99 -10.20 -9.43 20.96
N LYS A 100 -11.38 -8.81 21.09
CA LYS A 100 -12.44 -8.84 20.06
C LYS A 100 -11.93 -8.34 18.71
N GLY A 101 -11.26 -7.20 18.70
CA GLY A 101 -10.68 -6.66 17.47
C GLY A 101 -9.57 -7.54 16.89
N THR A 102 -8.77 -8.16 17.73
CA THR A 102 -7.74 -9.12 17.28
C THR A 102 -8.38 -10.35 16.63
N GLN A 103 -9.50 -10.86 17.16
CA GLN A 103 -10.23 -11.99 16.56
C GLN A 103 -10.81 -11.64 15.17
N ILE A 104 -11.40 -10.44 15.03
CA ILE A 104 -11.84 -9.95 13.72
C ILE A 104 -10.67 -9.94 12.74
N ASN A 105 -9.51 -9.55 13.24
CA ASN A 105 -8.29 -9.46 12.46
C ASN A 105 -7.71 -10.82 12.04
N TYR A 106 -7.94 -11.88 12.78
CA TYR A 106 -7.39 -13.20 12.50
C TYR A 106 -7.79 -13.72 11.11
N ASN A 107 -9.01 -13.43 10.68
CA ASN A 107 -9.56 -13.84 9.40
C ASN A 107 -9.32 -12.83 8.27
N SER A 108 -8.44 -11.86 8.45
CA SER A 108 -8.16 -10.86 7.42
C SER A 108 -6.66 -10.76 7.10
N ARG A 109 -6.34 -10.14 5.97
CA ARG A 109 -4.98 -9.87 5.53
C ARG A 109 -4.86 -8.42 5.10
N ILE A 110 -3.67 -7.89 5.28
CA ILE A 110 -3.27 -6.60 4.71
C ILE A 110 -2.32 -6.90 3.58
N LEU A 111 -2.74 -6.54 2.39
CA LEU A 111 -1.99 -6.77 1.18
C LEU A 111 -1.54 -5.42 0.64
N GLY A 112 -0.29 -5.32 0.22
CA GLY A 112 0.25 -4.05 -0.23
C GLY A 112 1.29 -4.18 -1.31
N VAL A 113 1.50 -3.06 -1.98
CA VAL A 113 2.60 -2.81 -2.90
C VAL A 113 3.22 -1.46 -2.62
N CYS A 114 4.53 -1.39 -2.74
CA CYS A 114 5.33 -0.22 -2.42
C CYS A 114 5.86 0.44 -3.69
N PHE A 115 5.93 1.77 -3.64
CA PHE A 115 6.51 2.62 -4.66
C PHE A 115 7.48 3.60 -4.01
N SER A 116 8.41 4.16 -4.78
CA SER A 116 9.31 5.24 -4.36
C SER A 116 9.09 6.49 -5.21
N GLU A 117 9.28 7.67 -4.64
CA GLU A 117 9.35 8.93 -5.41
C GLU A 117 10.66 9.04 -6.21
N SER A 118 11.67 8.25 -5.87
CA SER A 118 13.01 8.32 -6.46
C SER A 118 13.12 7.40 -7.69
N GLU A 119 13.46 7.98 -8.84
CA GLU A 119 13.55 7.26 -10.11
C GLU A 119 14.85 6.43 -10.27
N ASP A 120 15.93 6.85 -9.59
CA ASP A 120 17.26 6.21 -9.72
C ASP A 120 17.96 6.30 -8.36
N GLN A 121 17.64 5.39 -7.44
CA GLN A 121 18.13 5.39 -6.05
C GLN A 121 18.88 4.09 -5.76
N LEU A 122 20.16 4.19 -5.35
CA LEU A 122 21.00 3.02 -5.13
C LEU A 122 20.45 2.04 -4.09
N SER A 123 19.91 2.54 -2.97
CA SER A 123 19.31 1.68 -1.95
C SER A 123 18.13 0.88 -2.48
N GLN A 124 17.28 1.50 -3.31
CA GLN A 124 16.16 0.85 -3.98
C GLN A 124 16.62 -0.24 -4.96
N TRP A 125 17.65 0.04 -5.76
CA TRP A 125 18.26 -0.94 -6.65
C TRP A 125 18.81 -2.15 -5.90
N ARG A 126 19.45 -1.91 -4.76
CA ARG A 126 20.03 -2.98 -3.94
C ARG A 126 18.97 -3.81 -3.23
N GLY A 127 17.98 -3.16 -2.62
CA GLY A 127 16.98 -3.81 -1.79
C GLY A 127 15.91 -4.54 -2.59
N TYR A 128 15.46 -3.97 -3.70
CA TYR A 128 14.21 -4.40 -4.36
C TYR A 128 14.38 -4.84 -5.82
N ALA A 129 15.49 -4.51 -6.47
CA ALA A 129 15.73 -4.80 -7.89
C ALA A 129 16.95 -5.72 -8.12
N GLN A 130 17.01 -6.83 -7.40
CA GLN A 130 18.06 -7.86 -7.55
C GLN A 130 19.47 -7.27 -7.54
N ASN A 131 19.77 -6.40 -6.56
CA ASN A 131 21.06 -5.75 -6.42
C ASN A 131 21.48 -5.00 -7.70
N GLY A 132 20.54 -4.28 -8.31
CA GLY A 132 20.75 -3.46 -9.50
C GLY A 132 20.63 -4.18 -10.83
N LYS A 133 20.28 -5.47 -10.87
CA LYS A 133 20.04 -6.22 -12.12
C LYS A 133 18.62 -6.12 -12.64
N GLY A 134 17.67 -5.67 -11.80
CA GLY A 134 16.25 -5.54 -12.12
C GLY A 134 15.92 -4.22 -12.83
N LEU A 135 14.63 -3.86 -12.75
CA LEU A 135 14.08 -2.65 -13.37
C LEU A 135 13.23 -1.87 -12.37
N ALA A 136 12.93 -0.61 -12.71
CA ALA A 136 11.94 0.19 -12.00
C ALA A 136 10.85 0.65 -12.97
N ILE A 137 9.59 0.39 -12.61
CA ILE A 137 8.41 0.74 -13.41
C ILE A 137 7.83 2.03 -12.84
N GLY A 138 7.80 3.09 -13.62
CA GLY A 138 7.23 4.38 -13.26
C GLY A 138 5.75 4.45 -13.58
N PHE A 139 4.93 4.58 -12.54
CA PHE A 139 3.47 4.70 -12.60
C PHE A 139 3.05 6.16 -12.45
N ASP A 140 2.01 6.55 -13.17
CA ASP A 140 1.37 7.86 -13.00
C ASP A 140 0.71 7.94 -11.61
N LYS A 141 1.20 8.86 -10.77
CA LYS A 141 0.73 9.03 -9.40
C LYS A 141 -0.73 9.45 -9.34
N LYS A 142 -1.18 10.35 -10.22
CA LYS A 142 -2.58 10.81 -10.23
C LYS A 142 -3.54 9.66 -10.51
N ILE A 143 -3.14 8.73 -11.37
CA ILE A 143 -3.94 7.53 -11.63
C ILE A 143 -3.95 6.62 -10.41
N LEU A 144 -2.81 6.43 -9.73
CA LEU A 144 -2.75 5.65 -8.49
C LEU A 144 -3.58 6.29 -7.36
N GLU A 145 -3.64 7.61 -7.26
CA GLU A 145 -4.46 8.32 -6.27
C GLU A 145 -5.96 8.04 -6.43
N THR A 146 -6.42 7.68 -7.65
CA THR A 146 -7.81 7.28 -7.86
C THR A 146 -8.20 6.00 -7.12
N LEU A 147 -7.22 5.21 -6.63
CA LEU A 147 -7.48 4.04 -5.79
C LEU A 147 -8.26 4.41 -4.53
N ASN A 148 -7.99 5.58 -3.95
CA ASN A 148 -8.67 6.05 -2.74
C ASN A 148 -10.18 6.30 -2.94
N SER A 149 -10.65 6.45 -4.17
CA SER A 149 -12.06 6.67 -4.50
C SER A 149 -12.81 5.39 -4.88
N ILE A 150 -12.11 4.27 -5.07
CA ILE A 150 -12.72 3.02 -5.55
C ILE A 150 -13.54 2.34 -4.46
N HIS A 151 -13.01 2.29 -3.24
CA HIS A 151 -13.71 1.82 -2.04
C HIS A 151 -13.01 2.42 -0.82
N GLU A 152 -13.61 3.45 -0.23
CA GLU A 152 -13.03 4.22 0.88
C GLU A 152 -12.63 3.38 2.10
N HIS A 153 -13.14 2.15 2.19
CA HIS A 153 -12.98 1.32 3.38
C HIS A 153 -11.96 0.20 3.22
N ASP A 154 -11.68 -0.22 1.98
CA ASP A 154 -10.88 -1.42 1.73
C ASP A 154 -9.53 -1.12 1.11
N ILE A 155 -9.37 0.04 0.47
CA ILE A 155 -8.14 0.44 -0.21
C ILE A 155 -7.66 1.79 0.33
N LYS A 156 -6.38 1.86 0.64
CA LYS A 156 -5.69 3.10 0.98
C LYS A 156 -4.43 3.23 0.14
N PHE A 157 -4.27 4.39 -0.47
CA PHE A 157 -3.06 4.77 -1.17
C PHE A 157 -2.52 6.05 -0.55
N GLY A 158 -1.25 6.07 -0.17
CA GLY A 158 -0.68 7.22 0.50
C GLY A 158 0.83 7.12 0.69
N LYS A 159 1.39 8.25 1.13
CA LYS A 159 2.80 8.39 1.45
C LYS A 159 3.10 7.79 2.82
N VAL A 160 4.24 7.13 2.94
CA VAL A 160 4.77 6.63 4.22
C VAL A 160 5.30 7.81 5.04
N ILE A 161 4.98 7.80 6.32
CA ILE A 161 5.37 8.83 7.29
C ILE A 161 6.61 8.32 8.01
N TYR A 162 7.69 9.07 7.92
CA TYR A 162 8.97 8.79 8.57
C TYR A 162 9.16 9.70 9.77
N ASN A 163 8.20 9.72 10.67
CA ASN A 163 8.27 10.58 11.84
C ASN A 163 8.86 9.85 13.04
N ASN A 164 9.20 10.64 14.04
CA ASN A 164 9.46 10.13 15.36
C ASN A 164 8.28 9.24 15.79
N THR A 165 8.49 7.94 15.74
CA THR A 165 7.49 6.91 16.06
C THR A 165 6.85 7.17 17.42
N GLU A 166 7.62 7.69 18.38
CA GLU A 166 7.12 8.02 19.71
C GLU A 166 6.10 9.15 19.71
N GLU A 167 6.33 10.21 18.93
CA GLU A 167 5.38 11.32 18.83
C GLU A 167 4.08 10.87 18.14
N TYR A 168 4.19 10.08 17.08
CA TYR A 168 3.04 9.50 16.39
C TYR A 168 2.22 8.62 17.34
N VAL A 169 2.87 7.73 18.08
CA VAL A 169 2.23 6.88 19.11
C VAL A 169 1.56 7.73 20.19
N ARG A 170 2.24 8.78 20.67
CA ARG A 170 1.71 9.70 21.69
C ARG A 170 0.43 10.38 21.22
N ASN A 171 0.39 10.86 19.98
CA ASN A 171 -0.79 11.49 19.41
C ASN A 171 -1.96 10.50 19.29
N ILE A 172 -1.70 9.27 18.83
CA ILE A 172 -2.72 8.22 18.79
C ILE A 172 -3.27 7.91 20.19
N VAL A 173 -2.39 7.77 21.19
CA VAL A 173 -2.81 7.50 22.57
C VAL A 173 -3.68 8.63 23.09
N LYS A 174 -3.27 9.88 22.94
CA LYS A 174 -4.00 11.07 23.38
C LYS A 174 -5.39 11.14 22.72
N ASP A 175 -5.47 10.94 21.41
CA ASP A 175 -6.73 10.99 20.67
C ASP A 175 -7.71 9.88 21.08
N ASN A 176 -7.20 8.71 21.47
CA ASN A 176 -8.04 7.61 21.89
C ASN A 176 -8.48 7.73 23.33
N ILE A 177 -7.61 8.19 24.23
CA ILE A 177 -8.00 8.47 25.62
C ILE A 177 -9.13 9.50 25.68
N ALA A 178 -9.07 10.55 24.86
CA ALA A 178 -10.14 11.56 24.77
C ALA A 178 -11.51 10.98 24.34
N LYS A 179 -11.53 9.80 23.76
CA LYS A 179 -12.77 9.12 23.35
C LYS A 179 -13.37 8.24 24.45
N PHE A 180 -12.65 7.93 25.52
CA PHE A 180 -13.13 7.02 26.58
C PHE A 180 -14.43 7.50 27.23
N GLU A 181 -14.56 8.80 27.47
CA GLU A 181 -15.72 9.37 28.15
C GLU A 181 -17.03 9.20 27.36
N TYR A 182 -16.99 9.31 26.03
CA TYR A 182 -18.21 9.28 25.21
C TYR A 182 -18.42 8.00 24.40
N LYS A 183 -17.37 7.18 24.20
CA LYS A 183 -17.48 5.90 23.50
C LYS A 183 -17.33 4.67 24.39
N GLY A 184 -16.74 4.84 25.57
CA GLY A 184 -16.37 3.76 26.47
C GLY A 184 -15.06 3.06 26.07
N VAL A 185 -14.37 2.53 27.07
CA VAL A 185 -13.02 1.96 26.92
C VAL A 185 -13.02 0.72 26.02
N GLU A 186 -13.99 -0.18 26.15
CA GLU A 186 -14.09 -1.39 25.33
C GLU A 186 -14.26 -1.07 23.85
N HIS A 187 -15.13 -0.10 23.53
CA HIS A 187 -15.37 0.29 22.16
C HIS A 187 -14.13 0.94 21.51
N VAL A 188 -13.45 1.82 22.24
CA VAL A 188 -12.19 2.43 21.75
C VAL A 188 -11.10 1.38 21.55
N ALA A 189 -11.00 0.38 22.44
CA ALA A 189 -10.07 -0.72 22.29
C ALA A 189 -10.32 -1.54 21.02
N LEU A 190 -11.60 -1.80 20.72
CA LEU A 190 -12.05 -2.47 19.51
C LEU A 190 -11.70 -1.65 18.26
N GLU A 191 -12.07 -0.35 18.25
CA GLU A 191 -11.73 0.56 17.15
C GLU A 191 -10.21 0.61 16.92
N LEU A 192 -9.45 0.72 17.99
CA LEU A 192 -8.00 0.84 17.91
C LEU A 192 -7.39 -0.42 17.30
N SER A 193 -7.78 -1.60 17.78
CA SER A 193 -7.24 -2.88 17.29
C SER A 193 -7.59 -3.15 15.82
N THR A 194 -8.72 -2.67 15.33
CA THR A 194 -9.11 -2.77 13.91
C THR A 194 -8.44 -1.71 13.04
N ASN A 195 -8.34 -0.47 13.52
CA ASN A 195 -7.75 0.66 12.77
C ASN A 195 -6.23 0.56 12.62
N TYR A 196 -5.53 -0.14 13.52
CA TYR A 196 -4.09 -0.35 13.39
C TYR A 196 -3.69 -0.92 12.05
N ARG A 197 -4.53 -1.77 11.46
CA ARG A 197 -4.25 -2.41 10.19
C ARG A 197 -4.19 -1.46 9.00
N LEU A 198 -4.91 -0.33 9.06
CA LEU A 198 -4.95 0.62 7.96
C LEU A 198 -4.01 1.81 8.14
N LYS A 199 -3.59 2.11 9.37
CA LYS A 199 -2.76 3.28 9.67
C LYS A 199 -1.28 2.94 9.84
N PHE A 200 -0.96 1.88 10.58
CA PHE A 200 0.44 1.51 10.83
C PHE A 200 1.24 1.07 9.60
N PRO A 201 0.64 0.48 8.55
CA PRO A 201 1.36 0.24 7.32
C PRO A 201 1.94 1.49 6.64
N PHE A 202 1.49 2.68 7.04
CA PHE A 202 2.01 3.95 6.53
C PHE A 202 3.01 4.62 7.46
N VAL A 203 3.49 3.93 8.49
CA VAL A 203 4.52 4.45 9.41
C VAL A 203 5.76 3.58 9.28
N LYS A 204 6.92 4.22 9.15
CA LYS A 204 8.22 3.57 9.01
C LYS A 204 9.28 4.34 9.80
N ASN A 205 10.32 3.65 10.24
CA ASN A 205 11.44 4.25 10.94
C ASN A 205 12.13 5.31 10.07
N SER A 206 12.53 6.43 10.68
CA SER A 206 13.21 7.54 9.99
C SER A 206 14.51 7.12 9.29
N GLY A 207 15.17 6.05 9.73
CA GLY A 207 16.34 5.48 9.06
C GLY A 207 16.09 5.03 7.61
N PHE A 208 14.81 4.89 7.20
CA PHE A 208 14.41 4.54 5.83
C PHE A 208 13.83 5.71 5.04
N GLU A 209 13.94 6.94 5.52
CA GLU A 209 13.36 8.13 4.87
C GLU A 209 13.85 8.34 3.44
N GLU A 210 15.06 7.87 3.11
CA GLU A 210 15.60 7.92 1.75
C GLU A 210 14.78 7.14 0.72
N GLU A 211 13.96 6.16 1.16
CA GLU A 211 13.11 5.38 0.26
C GLU A 211 11.94 6.19 -0.30
N LYS A 212 11.54 7.28 0.37
CA LYS A 212 10.44 8.16 -0.04
C LYS A 212 9.22 7.37 -0.50
N GLU A 213 8.83 6.42 0.35
CA GLU A 213 7.90 5.35 -0.01
C GLU A 213 6.45 5.82 -0.06
N TRP A 214 5.72 5.28 -1.02
CA TRP A 214 4.25 5.29 -1.11
C TRP A 214 3.75 3.86 -1.09
N ARG A 215 2.57 3.65 -0.53
CA ARG A 215 1.95 2.32 -0.46
C ARG A 215 0.52 2.35 -0.98
N ALA A 216 0.17 1.31 -1.75
CA ALA A 216 -1.22 0.92 -1.95
C ALA A 216 -1.49 -0.28 -1.04
N ILE A 217 -2.45 -0.14 -0.12
CA ILE A 217 -2.80 -1.15 0.88
C ILE A 217 -4.25 -1.55 0.68
N VAL A 218 -4.50 -2.85 0.64
CA VAL A 218 -5.84 -3.44 0.59
C VAL A 218 -6.04 -4.30 1.84
N TRP A 219 -7.14 -4.05 2.53
CA TRP A 219 -7.61 -4.93 3.57
C TRP A 219 -8.63 -5.92 2.99
N THR A 220 -8.47 -7.20 3.26
CA THR A 220 -9.38 -8.24 2.78
C THR A 220 -9.62 -9.31 3.83
N LEU A 221 -10.86 -9.81 3.89
CA LEU A 221 -11.21 -10.98 4.70
C LEU A 221 -10.84 -12.25 3.93
N VAL A 222 -10.20 -13.19 4.63
CA VAL A 222 -9.92 -14.52 4.07
C VAL A 222 -11.25 -15.25 3.85
N GLY A 223 -11.50 -15.67 2.61
CA GLY A 223 -12.76 -16.33 2.24
C GLY A 223 -13.86 -15.38 1.70
N HIS A 224 -13.69 -14.08 1.75
CA HIS A 224 -14.55 -13.14 1.02
C HIS A 224 -14.12 -13.05 -0.44
N TYR A 225 -15.08 -13.23 -1.35
CA TYR A 225 -14.82 -13.39 -2.78
C TYR A 225 -15.06 -12.12 -3.60
N ASN A 226 -15.59 -11.07 -2.99
CA ASN A 226 -15.83 -9.81 -3.68
C ASN A 226 -14.70 -8.84 -3.36
N THR A 227 -13.76 -8.74 -4.28
CA THR A 227 -12.76 -7.68 -4.25
C THR A 227 -13.31 -6.45 -4.97
N PRO A 228 -13.15 -5.28 -4.38
CA PRO A 228 -13.60 -4.05 -4.99
C PRO A 228 -12.82 -3.77 -6.29
N GLY A 229 -13.49 -3.12 -7.23
CA GLY A 229 -12.87 -2.69 -8.46
C GLY A 229 -13.62 -1.51 -9.06
N SER A 230 -12.94 -0.74 -9.88
CA SER A 230 -13.55 0.28 -10.73
C SER A 230 -13.60 -0.22 -12.17
N GLU A 231 -14.22 0.56 -13.05
CA GLU A 231 -14.15 0.27 -14.48
C GLU A 231 -12.72 0.28 -15.05
N LYS A 232 -11.80 0.96 -14.37
CA LYS A 232 -10.40 1.15 -14.81
C LYS A 232 -9.43 0.20 -14.13
N ILE A 233 -9.61 -0.07 -12.84
CA ILE A 233 -8.72 -0.91 -12.04
C ILE A 233 -9.59 -1.93 -11.30
N ALA A 234 -9.26 -3.21 -11.46
CA ALA A 234 -9.94 -4.32 -10.79
C ALA A 234 -8.96 -5.09 -9.90
N PHE A 235 -9.48 -5.75 -8.86
CA PHE A 235 -8.69 -6.60 -7.99
C PHE A 235 -9.12 -8.06 -8.11
N SER A 236 -8.14 -8.97 -8.11
CA SER A 236 -8.41 -10.40 -8.14
C SER A 236 -8.86 -10.92 -6.76
N LYS A 237 -9.41 -12.14 -6.73
CA LYS A 237 -9.53 -12.92 -5.51
C LYS A 237 -8.14 -13.18 -4.91
N LEU A 238 -8.13 -13.52 -3.61
CA LEU A 238 -6.91 -13.93 -2.92
C LEU A 238 -6.26 -15.14 -3.62
N LYS A 239 -4.97 -15.03 -3.85
CA LYS A 239 -4.10 -16.03 -4.46
C LYS A 239 -2.91 -16.33 -3.54
N TYR A 240 -2.18 -17.36 -3.85
CA TYR A 240 -0.96 -17.72 -3.12
C TYR A 240 0.20 -17.96 -4.08
N ARG A 241 1.39 -17.58 -3.66
CA ARG A 241 2.65 -17.90 -4.33
C ARG A 241 3.68 -18.37 -3.32
N THR A 242 4.69 -19.06 -3.79
CA THR A 242 5.87 -19.39 -2.99
C THR A 242 6.97 -18.34 -3.18
N SER A 243 7.68 -18.03 -2.10
CA SER A 243 8.90 -17.22 -2.15
C SER A 243 9.73 -17.53 -0.91
N ASN A 244 11.00 -17.92 -1.09
CA ASN A 244 11.92 -18.27 0.00
C ASN A 244 11.27 -19.18 1.04
N ASP A 245 10.73 -20.31 0.60
CA ASP A 245 10.07 -21.36 1.42
C ASP A 245 8.83 -20.88 2.21
N LYS A 246 8.28 -19.71 1.85
CA LYS A 246 7.05 -19.18 2.44
C LYS A 246 5.90 -19.22 1.44
N LEU A 247 4.69 -19.48 1.96
CA LEU A 247 3.45 -19.22 1.25
C LEU A 247 3.05 -17.76 1.48
N ILE A 248 2.98 -16.99 0.42
CA ILE A 248 2.66 -15.56 0.46
C ILE A 248 1.31 -15.36 -0.20
N PRO A 249 0.28 -14.95 0.56
CA PRO A 249 -0.98 -14.55 -0.03
C PRO A 249 -0.83 -13.21 -0.74
N TYR A 250 -1.52 -13.05 -1.87
CA TYR A 250 -1.54 -11.82 -2.65
C TYR A 250 -2.84 -11.68 -3.43
N ILE A 251 -3.11 -10.46 -3.89
CA ILE A 251 -4.09 -10.16 -4.91
C ILE A 251 -3.43 -9.45 -6.08
N GLU A 252 -4.07 -9.49 -7.24
CA GLU A 252 -3.62 -8.77 -8.43
C GLU A 252 -4.45 -7.50 -8.58
N MET A 253 -3.77 -6.38 -8.73
CA MET A 253 -4.34 -5.12 -9.21
C MET A 253 -4.22 -5.12 -10.74
N ASP A 254 -5.34 -5.29 -11.42
CA ASP A 254 -5.44 -5.37 -12.87
C ASP A 254 -5.66 -3.97 -13.45
N PHE A 255 -4.75 -3.52 -14.29
CA PHE A 255 -4.81 -2.22 -14.96
C PHE A 255 -4.79 -2.33 -16.50
N GLU A 256 -5.15 -3.50 -17.05
CA GLU A 256 -5.15 -3.76 -18.50
C GLU A 256 -5.86 -2.66 -19.30
N LYS A 257 -7.02 -2.21 -18.82
CA LYS A 257 -7.83 -1.18 -19.50
C LYS A 257 -7.18 0.19 -19.59
N ILE A 258 -6.17 0.45 -18.78
CA ILE A 258 -5.49 1.74 -18.70
C ILE A 258 -3.97 1.62 -18.81
N LYS A 259 -3.46 0.46 -19.21
CA LYS A 259 -2.02 0.16 -19.20
C LYS A 259 -1.17 1.19 -19.97
N GLN A 260 -1.68 1.71 -21.07
CA GLN A 260 -1.01 2.73 -21.89
C GLN A 260 -0.93 4.11 -21.21
N LYS A 261 -1.78 4.34 -20.18
CA LYS A 261 -1.86 5.62 -19.46
C LYS A 261 -1.19 5.59 -18.10
N ILE A 262 -1.22 4.43 -17.42
CA ILE A 262 -0.71 4.30 -16.06
C ILE A 262 0.80 4.14 -16.00
N ILE A 263 1.44 3.50 -17.01
CA ILE A 263 2.90 3.36 -17.07
C ILE A 263 3.48 4.49 -17.89
N ARG A 264 4.42 5.24 -17.29
CA ARG A 264 5.02 6.45 -17.87
C ARG A 264 6.51 6.29 -18.16
N LYS A 265 7.22 5.53 -17.32
CA LYS A 265 8.67 5.36 -17.44
C LYS A 265 9.11 3.95 -17.08
N ILE A 266 10.21 3.53 -17.67
CA ILE A 266 10.94 2.33 -17.26
C ILE A 266 12.42 2.71 -17.07
N PHE A 267 12.96 2.34 -15.90
CA PHE A 267 14.39 2.43 -15.65
C PHE A 267 15.01 1.03 -15.60
N ILE A 268 16.09 0.85 -16.32
CA ILE A 268 16.89 -0.37 -16.33
C ILE A 268 18.01 -0.19 -15.31
N GLY A 269 18.15 -1.14 -14.40
CA GLY A 269 19.08 -1.06 -13.27
C GLY A 269 20.55 -0.99 -13.70
N PRO A 270 21.42 -0.47 -12.82
CA PRO A 270 22.83 -0.17 -13.17
C PRO A 270 23.69 -1.41 -13.47
N ARG A 271 23.23 -2.60 -13.06
CA ARG A 271 23.91 -3.89 -13.31
C ARG A 271 23.11 -4.81 -14.23
N SER A 272 22.08 -4.30 -14.86
CA SER A 272 21.25 -5.07 -15.79
C SER A 272 21.97 -5.24 -17.13
N GLU A 273 21.84 -6.43 -17.71
CA GLU A 273 22.29 -6.75 -19.06
C GLU A 273 21.21 -6.48 -20.11
N ILE A 274 20.02 -6.06 -19.67
CA ILE A 274 18.88 -5.72 -20.55
C ILE A 274 19.18 -4.41 -21.29
N GLU A 275 18.95 -4.40 -22.60
CA GLU A 275 19.07 -3.21 -23.42
C GLU A 275 17.76 -2.45 -23.54
N ILE A 276 17.83 -1.17 -23.91
CA ILE A 276 16.64 -0.30 -24.09
C ILE A 276 15.73 -0.87 -25.16
N GLU A 277 16.31 -1.39 -26.22
CA GLU A 277 15.61 -2.00 -27.35
C GLU A 277 14.80 -3.24 -26.94
N ASP A 278 15.33 -4.07 -26.03
CA ASP A 278 14.64 -5.25 -25.52
C ASP A 278 13.35 -4.84 -24.80
N VAL A 279 13.44 -3.82 -23.93
CA VAL A 279 12.30 -3.28 -23.21
C VAL A 279 11.29 -2.66 -24.16
N PHE A 280 11.76 -1.89 -25.14
CA PHE A 280 10.88 -1.26 -26.15
C PHE A 280 10.07 -2.29 -26.95
N TYR A 281 10.74 -3.31 -27.49
CA TYR A 281 10.05 -4.36 -28.25
C TYR A 281 9.12 -5.18 -27.38
N PHE A 282 9.47 -5.45 -26.13
CA PHE A 282 8.60 -6.15 -25.21
C PHE A 282 7.34 -5.35 -24.86
N LEU A 283 7.46 -4.05 -24.57
CA LEU A 283 6.32 -3.16 -24.35
C LEU A 283 5.41 -3.10 -25.57
N LYS A 284 5.98 -3.00 -26.77
CA LYS A 284 5.23 -3.02 -28.03
C LYS A 284 4.49 -4.34 -28.23
N PHE A 285 5.15 -5.46 -27.99
CA PHE A 285 4.54 -6.79 -28.07
C PHE A 285 3.36 -6.92 -27.07
N CYS A 286 3.47 -6.35 -25.88
CA CYS A 286 2.41 -6.37 -24.88
C CYS A 286 1.32 -5.30 -25.08
N GLY A 287 1.37 -4.52 -26.16
CA GLY A 287 0.33 -3.55 -26.54
C GLY A 287 0.31 -2.27 -25.70
N TYR A 288 1.47 -1.83 -25.19
CA TYR A 288 1.59 -0.55 -24.48
C TYR A 288 1.70 0.65 -25.40
N TYR A 289 1.96 0.45 -26.67
CA TYR A 289 1.96 1.48 -27.70
C TYR A 289 0.74 1.32 -28.62
N ASP A 290 0.07 2.44 -28.91
CA ASP A 290 -1.05 2.44 -29.84
C ASP A 290 -0.51 2.32 -31.27
N ASN A 291 -1.02 1.37 -32.02
CA ASN A 291 -0.65 1.13 -33.42
C ASN A 291 -1.67 1.76 -34.40
N SER A 292 -2.68 2.52 -33.91
CA SER A 292 -3.87 2.91 -34.71
C SER A 292 -3.58 3.91 -35.83
N ASP A 293 -2.47 4.65 -35.79
CA ASP A 293 -2.24 5.77 -36.70
C ASP A 293 -1.07 5.61 -37.69
N GLY A 294 -0.46 4.42 -37.78
CA GLY A 294 0.67 4.22 -38.72
C GLY A 294 1.83 5.19 -38.57
N GLY A 295 1.72 6.14 -37.69
CA GLY A 295 2.70 7.14 -37.28
C GLY A 295 3.01 7.04 -35.78
N TYR A 296 4.26 7.15 -35.50
CA TYR A 296 4.74 7.20 -34.11
C TYR A 296 4.22 8.49 -33.44
N SER A 297 3.08 8.42 -32.76
CA SER A 297 2.66 9.51 -31.87
C SER A 297 3.58 9.48 -30.65
N PHE A 298 4.51 10.42 -30.60
CA PHE A 298 5.46 10.59 -29.48
C PHE A 298 4.81 11.12 -28.19
N ASP A 299 3.54 11.54 -28.25
CA ASP A 299 2.86 12.22 -27.12
C ASP A 299 2.44 11.29 -25.97
N ASN A 300 2.44 9.96 -26.17
CA ASN A 300 2.14 8.96 -25.14
C ASN A 300 3.24 7.89 -25.01
N SER A 301 4.47 8.18 -25.40
CA SER A 301 5.54 7.20 -25.35
C SER A 301 6.05 6.99 -23.93
N ILE A 302 6.13 5.72 -23.50
CA ILE A 302 6.80 5.33 -22.27
C ILE A 302 8.29 5.64 -22.42
N SER A 303 8.84 6.47 -21.54
CA SER A 303 10.28 6.78 -21.53
C SER A 303 11.06 5.59 -20.96
N ILE A 304 12.05 5.08 -21.71
CA ILE A 304 12.94 4.00 -21.27
C ILE A 304 14.34 4.58 -21.09
N ARG A 305 14.96 4.33 -19.92
CA ARG A 305 16.29 4.83 -19.59
C ARG A 305 17.12 3.78 -18.83
N LYS A 306 18.41 3.83 -18.97
CA LYS A 306 19.35 3.13 -18.06
C LYS A 306 19.64 4.00 -16.84
N SER A 307 19.88 3.37 -15.70
CA SER A 307 20.38 4.04 -14.50
C SER A 307 21.68 4.79 -14.79
N ALA A 308 21.78 6.00 -14.25
CA ALA A 308 23.02 6.79 -14.32
C ALA A 308 24.01 6.44 -13.18
N ILE A 309 23.61 5.58 -12.25
CA ILE A 309 24.42 5.20 -11.10
C ILE A 309 25.54 4.26 -11.53
N SER A 310 26.79 4.64 -11.26
CA SER A 310 27.95 3.75 -11.43
C SER A 310 27.98 2.74 -10.28
N TYR A 311 27.42 1.55 -10.50
CA TYR A 311 27.38 0.45 -9.54
C TYR A 311 27.85 -0.84 -10.19
N ARG A 312 28.90 -1.47 -9.60
CA ARG A 312 29.53 -2.71 -10.10
C ARG A 312 29.31 -3.89 -9.16
#